data_015c87bf26c3a745ef3004dc1158cd16
#
_entry.id   015c87bf26c3a745ef3004dc1158cd16
#
_cell.length_a   1.000
_cell.length_b   1.000
_cell.length_c   1.000
_cell.angle_alpha   90.00
_cell.angle_beta   90.00
_cell.angle_gamma   90.00
#
_symmetry.space_group_name_H-M   'P 1'
#
loop_
_entity.id
_entity.type
_entity.pdbx_description
1 polymer ?
#
loop_
_entity_poly.entity_id
_entity_poly.type
_entity_poly.pdbx_seq_one_letter_code
_entity_poly.pdbx_strand_id
1 'polypeptide(L)'
;MNESAKIKSADEILESQRGGMDYKVPTLDGDYRLGLHSLRRIAKMALNYPVQFPVAILAVCIAGFFQLLMPRFLGEAVDHATGLLGGTAVAPEAAQAALWTAASLLIGVAICRGLFTMLHNYLGEAIGQRIAYQLRLDYFEKLQRLSFSYHDKVHSGDLMTRGMLDIEGVRRFIEHGILRPILLVILVGVGAYLYMGNDV
;
A
#
# COMPACT_ATOMS: atom_id res chain seq x y z
N MET A 1 2.82 54.95 -21.73
CA MET A 1 2.92 54.51 -20.32
C MET A 1 3.44 53.08 -20.32
N ASN A 2 4.62 52.90 -19.79
CA ASN A 2 5.70 52.02 -20.24
C ASN A 2 5.47 50.55 -19.83
N GLU A 3 5.41 49.67 -20.79
CA GLU A 3 5.25 48.20 -20.63
C GLU A 3 6.40 47.59 -19.79
N SER A 4 7.59 48.17 -19.86
CA SER A 4 8.76 47.82 -19.04
C SER A 4 8.60 48.08 -17.54
N ALA A 5 7.78 49.05 -17.15
CA ALA A 5 7.48 49.32 -15.74
C ALA A 5 6.52 48.30 -15.13
N LYS A 6 5.63 47.78 -15.97
CA LYS A 6 4.64 46.75 -15.58
C LYS A 6 5.29 45.37 -15.42
N ILE A 7 6.30 45.05 -16.25
CA ILE A 7 7.10 43.84 -16.15
C ILE A 7 7.96 43.83 -14.89
N LYS A 8 8.60 44.99 -14.59
CA LYS A 8 9.42 45.14 -13.39
C LYS A 8 8.63 45.00 -12.10
N SER A 9 7.38 45.47 -12.06
CA SER A 9 6.50 45.31 -10.91
C SER A 9 6.02 43.85 -10.74
N ALA A 10 5.87 43.11 -11.83
CA ALA A 10 5.51 41.67 -11.78
C ALA A 10 6.66 40.81 -11.27
N ASP A 11 7.89 41.13 -11.68
CA ASP A 11 9.09 40.42 -11.19
C ASP A 11 9.36 40.70 -9.71
N GLU A 12 9.16 41.93 -9.24
CA GLU A 12 9.26 42.29 -7.82
C GLU A 12 8.18 41.56 -6.96
N ILE A 13 6.97 41.41 -7.49
CA ILE A 13 5.91 40.65 -6.80
C ILE A 13 6.27 39.17 -6.75
N LEU A 14 6.82 38.60 -7.82
CA LEU A 14 7.27 37.20 -7.87
C LEU A 14 8.47 36.96 -6.95
N GLU A 15 9.42 37.90 -6.86
CA GLU A 15 10.52 37.81 -5.89
C GLU A 15 10.06 37.96 -4.45
N SER A 16 9.11 38.86 -4.19
CA SER A 16 8.48 38.99 -2.87
C SER A 16 7.75 37.71 -2.45
N GLN A 17 7.11 37.00 -3.39
CA GLN A 17 6.48 35.69 -3.14
C GLN A 17 7.52 34.58 -3.00
N ARG A 18 8.67 34.66 -3.68
CA ARG A 18 9.78 33.72 -3.51
C ARG A 18 10.54 33.90 -2.21
N GLY A 19 10.71 35.14 -1.74
CA GLY A 19 11.37 35.44 -0.48
C GLY A 19 10.65 34.93 0.78
N GLY A 20 9.36 34.62 0.68
CA GLY A 20 8.58 34.01 1.77
C GLY A 20 8.67 32.49 1.83
N MET A 21 9.29 31.83 0.84
CA MET A 21 9.42 30.38 0.75
C MET A 21 10.86 29.88 0.93
N ASP A 22 11.61 30.47 1.87
CA ASP A 22 12.86 29.83 2.31
C ASP A 22 12.53 28.68 3.27
N TYR A 23 11.70 27.74 2.76
CA TYR A 23 11.55 26.43 3.38
C TYR A 23 12.83 25.65 3.11
N LYS A 24 13.70 25.67 4.11
CA LYS A 24 14.84 24.77 4.18
C LYS A 24 14.29 23.35 4.19
N VAL A 25 14.20 22.73 3.01
CA VAL A 25 13.89 21.29 2.91
C VAL A 25 14.88 20.60 3.84
N PRO A 26 14.43 19.87 4.87
CA PRO A 26 15.34 19.13 5.72
C PRO A 26 16.18 18.23 4.80
N THR A 27 17.48 18.47 4.73
CA THR A 27 18.40 17.62 4.01
C THR A 27 18.34 16.25 4.65
N LEU A 28 18.16 15.20 3.85
CA LEU A 28 17.97 13.79 4.26
C LEU A 28 19.12 13.21 5.11
N ASP A 29 20.20 13.97 5.34
CA ASP A 29 21.42 13.53 6.01
C ASP A 29 21.35 13.42 7.54
N GLY A 30 20.26 13.81 8.18
CA GLY A 30 20.14 13.76 9.65
C GLY A 30 18.95 12.97 10.19
N ASP A 31 17.93 12.66 9.40
CA ASP A 31 16.59 12.37 9.91
C ASP A 31 16.08 10.94 9.74
N TYR A 32 16.87 9.99 9.21
CA TYR A 32 16.40 8.59 9.13
C TYR A 32 16.12 7.95 10.51
N ARG A 33 16.79 8.41 11.58
CA ARG A 33 16.49 7.95 12.96
C ARG A 33 15.14 8.47 13.46
N LEU A 34 14.80 9.72 13.12
CA LEU A 34 13.47 10.29 13.38
C LEU A 34 12.40 9.58 12.56
N GLY A 35 12.69 9.25 11.31
CA GLY A 35 11.80 8.48 10.43
C GLY A 35 11.45 7.10 10.99
N LEU A 36 12.44 6.33 11.44
CA LEU A 36 12.21 4.99 12.03
C LEU A 36 11.41 5.04 13.33
N HIS A 37 11.67 6.02 14.20
CA HIS A 37 10.90 6.22 15.41
C HIS A 37 9.44 6.59 15.12
N SER A 38 9.23 7.45 14.13
CA SER A 38 7.88 7.84 13.67
C SER A 38 7.14 6.65 13.05
N LEU A 39 7.82 5.84 12.22
CA LEU A 39 7.26 4.61 11.65
C LEU A 39 6.85 3.61 12.72
N ARG A 40 7.69 3.42 13.75
CA ARG A 40 7.35 2.56 14.90
C ARG A 40 6.13 3.07 15.66
N ARG A 41 5.99 4.38 15.82
CA ARG A 41 4.84 5.00 16.47
C ARG A 41 3.57 4.77 15.65
N ILE A 42 3.63 4.95 14.33
CA ILE A 42 2.52 4.70 13.39
C ILE A 42 2.14 3.20 13.43
N ALA A 43 3.11 2.30 13.36
CA ALA A 43 2.86 0.86 13.46
C ALA A 43 2.18 0.49 14.79
N LYS A 44 2.58 1.12 15.91
CA LYS A 44 1.94 0.93 17.21
C LYS A 44 0.49 1.41 17.21
N MET A 45 0.16 2.48 16.48
CA MET A 45 -1.24 2.93 16.33
C MET A 45 -2.09 1.89 15.58
N ALA A 46 -1.53 1.22 14.57
CA ALA A 46 -2.21 0.14 13.86
C ALA A 46 -2.46 -1.09 14.78
N LEU A 47 -1.53 -1.39 15.68
CA LEU A 47 -1.67 -2.47 16.68
C LEU A 47 -2.75 -2.19 17.75
N ASN A 48 -3.20 -0.95 17.90
CA ASN A 48 -4.32 -0.62 18.82
C ASN A 48 -5.68 -1.15 18.32
N TYR A 49 -5.72 -1.76 17.13
CA TYR A 49 -6.91 -2.46 16.61
C TYR A 49 -6.74 -3.98 16.75
N PRO A 50 -6.96 -4.57 17.94
CA PRO A 50 -6.55 -5.92 18.30
C PRO A 50 -7.24 -7.03 17.52
N VAL A 51 -8.38 -6.75 16.90
CA VAL A 51 -9.13 -7.73 16.08
C VAL A 51 -8.87 -7.52 14.59
N GLN A 52 -8.96 -6.28 14.11
CA GLN A 52 -8.90 -6.00 12.68
C GLN A 52 -7.51 -6.22 12.08
N PHE A 53 -6.47 -5.86 12.82
CA PHE A 53 -5.09 -6.00 12.36
C PHE A 53 -4.64 -7.47 12.22
N PRO A 54 -4.85 -8.37 13.23
CA PRO A 54 -4.56 -9.79 13.06
C PRO A 54 -5.39 -10.47 11.98
N VAL A 55 -6.67 -10.11 11.84
CA VAL A 55 -7.53 -10.64 10.78
C VAL A 55 -7.03 -10.21 9.40
N ALA A 56 -6.58 -8.97 9.23
CA ALA A 56 -5.97 -8.50 8.00
C ALA A 56 -4.69 -9.28 7.66
N ILE A 57 -3.81 -9.52 8.65
CA ILE A 57 -2.59 -10.32 8.47
C ILE A 57 -2.95 -11.76 8.07
N LEU A 58 -3.91 -12.39 8.75
CA LEU A 58 -4.36 -13.74 8.43
C LEU A 58 -4.90 -13.81 6.99
N ALA A 59 -5.72 -12.84 6.60
CA ALA A 59 -6.25 -12.75 5.25
C ALA A 59 -5.14 -12.58 4.18
N VAL A 60 -4.09 -11.79 4.45
CA VAL A 60 -2.90 -11.66 3.59
C VAL A 60 -2.18 -13.00 3.46
N CYS A 61 -1.97 -13.72 4.57
CA CYS A 61 -1.31 -15.04 4.55
C CYS A 61 -2.09 -16.04 3.70
N ILE A 62 -3.41 -16.08 3.87
CA ILE A 62 -4.29 -17.00 3.10
C ILE A 62 -4.29 -16.59 1.62
N ALA A 63 -4.42 -15.31 1.29
CA ALA A 63 -4.36 -14.82 -0.08
C ALA A 63 -3.03 -15.16 -0.75
N GLY A 64 -1.91 -15.00 -0.03
CA GLY A 64 -0.56 -15.37 -0.48
C GLY A 64 -0.43 -16.87 -0.75
N PHE A 65 -0.98 -17.71 0.13
CA PHE A 65 -1.00 -19.15 -0.05
C PHE A 65 -1.74 -19.55 -1.35
N PHE A 66 -2.94 -19.04 -1.55
CA PHE A 66 -3.69 -19.27 -2.79
C PHE A 66 -2.98 -18.72 -4.03
N GLN A 67 -2.25 -17.62 -3.89
CA GLN A 67 -1.45 -17.07 -4.99
C GLN A 67 -0.34 -18.00 -5.44
N LEU A 68 0.31 -18.72 -4.52
CA LEU A 68 1.36 -19.70 -4.83
C LEU A 68 0.82 -20.98 -5.44
N LEU A 69 -0.45 -21.33 -5.20
CA LEU A 69 -1.09 -22.49 -5.82
C LEU A 69 -1.47 -22.28 -7.29
N MET A 70 -1.68 -21.01 -7.71
CA MET A 70 -2.13 -20.71 -9.09
C MET A 70 -1.18 -21.23 -10.18
N PRO A 71 0.15 -21.02 -10.11
CA PRO A 71 1.06 -21.53 -11.14
C PRO A 71 1.05 -23.05 -11.25
N ARG A 72 0.89 -23.77 -10.13
CA ARG A 72 0.82 -25.22 -10.10
C ARG A 72 -0.40 -25.75 -10.85
N PHE A 73 -1.60 -25.27 -10.50
CA PHE A 73 -2.82 -25.70 -11.17
C PHE A 73 -2.89 -25.25 -12.63
N LEU A 74 -2.28 -24.10 -12.95
CA LEU A 74 -2.14 -23.67 -14.34
C LEU A 74 -1.23 -24.61 -15.13
N GLY A 75 -0.11 -25.04 -14.56
CA GLY A 75 0.80 -26.03 -15.18
C GLY A 75 0.07 -27.34 -15.45
N GLU A 76 -0.59 -27.90 -14.44
CA GLU A 76 -1.37 -29.13 -14.58
C GLU A 76 -2.46 -29.02 -15.68
N ALA A 77 -3.17 -27.89 -15.74
CA ALA A 77 -4.17 -27.66 -16.78
C ALA A 77 -3.56 -27.58 -18.19
N VAL A 78 -2.39 -26.92 -18.34
CA VAL A 78 -1.67 -26.83 -19.61
C VAL A 78 -1.16 -28.20 -20.05
N ASP A 79 -0.59 -29.00 -19.12
CA ASP A 79 -0.08 -30.34 -19.43
C ASP A 79 -1.19 -31.28 -19.91
N HIS A 80 -2.36 -31.24 -19.27
CA HIS A 80 -3.53 -32.01 -19.73
C HIS A 80 -4.05 -31.53 -21.11
N ALA A 81 -4.07 -30.20 -21.33
CA ALA A 81 -4.51 -29.63 -22.60
C ALA A 81 -3.55 -30.00 -23.75
N THR A 82 -2.24 -29.90 -23.53
CA THR A 82 -1.23 -30.23 -24.56
C THR A 82 -1.20 -31.72 -24.85
N GLY A 83 -1.40 -32.60 -23.86
CA GLY A 83 -1.55 -34.03 -24.03
C GLY A 83 -2.73 -34.41 -24.92
N LEU A 84 -3.87 -33.72 -24.78
CA LEU A 84 -5.05 -33.92 -25.61
C LEU A 84 -4.83 -33.43 -27.06
N LEU A 85 -4.27 -32.21 -27.23
CA LEU A 85 -4.02 -31.61 -28.54
C LEU A 85 -2.93 -32.34 -29.32
N GLY A 86 -1.90 -32.87 -28.63
CA GLY A 86 -0.81 -33.63 -29.22
C GLY A 86 -1.15 -35.06 -29.59
N GLY A 87 -2.35 -35.54 -29.27
CA GLY A 87 -2.78 -36.93 -29.49
C GLY A 87 -1.99 -37.97 -28.69
N THR A 88 -1.27 -37.55 -27.65
CA THR A 88 -0.45 -38.43 -26.79
C THR A 88 -1.23 -38.96 -25.58
N ALA A 89 -2.47 -38.53 -25.40
CA ALA A 89 -3.33 -38.99 -24.31
C ALA A 89 -3.78 -40.48 -24.56
N VAL A 90 -3.41 -41.35 -23.63
CA VAL A 90 -3.74 -42.79 -23.66
C VAL A 90 -5.25 -43.05 -23.54
N ALA A 91 -5.97 -42.12 -22.87
CA ALA A 91 -7.42 -42.14 -22.68
C ALA A 91 -7.99 -40.72 -22.82
N PRO A 92 -8.47 -40.33 -24.02
CA PRO A 92 -8.96 -38.99 -24.30
C PRO A 92 -10.07 -38.52 -23.36
N GLU A 93 -10.99 -39.40 -22.97
CA GLU A 93 -12.09 -39.07 -22.05
C GLU A 93 -11.58 -38.77 -20.64
N ALA A 94 -10.63 -39.55 -20.13
CA ALA A 94 -10.01 -39.33 -18.83
C ALA A 94 -9.19 -38.02 -18.82
N ALA A 95 -8.47 -37.71 -19.89
CA ALA A 95 -7.70 -36.47 -20.03
C ALA A 95 -8.62 -35.22 -20.12
N GLN A 96 -9.77 -35.35 -20.77
CA GLN A 96 -10.78 -34.28 -20.82
C GLN A 96 -11.40 -34.06 -19.44
N ALA A 97 -11.74 -35.12 -18.69
CA ALA A 97 -12.23 -34.99 -17.32
C ALA A 97 -11.20 -34.35 -16.39
N ALA A 98 -9.91 -34.72 -16.52
CA ALA A 98 -8.81 -34.11 -15.76
C ALA A 98 -8.65 -32.62 -16.10
N LEU A 99 -8.80 -32.21 -17.36
CA LEU A 99 -8.77 -30.81 -17.77
C LEU A 99 -9.91 -30.02 -17.11
N TRP A 100 -11.13 -30.53 -17.10
CA TRP A 100 -12.26 -29.86 -16.44
C TRP A 100 -12.08 -29.75 -14.94
N THR A 101 -11.51 -30.78 -14.29
CA THR A 101 -11.21 -30.72 -12.84
C THR A 101 -10.11 -29.70 -12.55
N ALA A 102 -9.02 -29.66 -13.32
CA ALA A 102 -7.97 -28.67 -13.17
C ALA A 102 -8.49 -27.23 -13.39
N ALA A 103 -9.32 -27.01 -14.42
CA ALA A 103 -9.94 -25.71 -14.69
C ALA A 103 -10.88 -25.27 -13.56
N SER A 104 -11.70 -26.17 -13.02
CA SER A 104 -12.61 -25.86 -11.91
C SER A 104 -11.86 -25.54 -10.62
N LEU A 105 -10.78 -26.27 -10.32
CA LEU A 105 -9.90 -26.01 -9.20
C LEU A 105 -9.20 -24.64 -9.34
N LEU A 106 -8.70 -24.32 -10.53
CA LEU A 106 -8.08 -23.02 -10.82
C LEU A 106 -9.06 -21.86 -10.57
N ILE A 107 -10.30 -22.00 -11.05
CA ILE A 107 -11.36 -21.00 -10.82
C ILE A 107 -11.65 -20.90 -9.31
N GLY A 108 -11.79 -22.01 -8.60
CA GLY A 108 -12.02 -22.05 -7.16
C GLY A 108 -10.91 -21.33 -6.37
N VAL A 109 -9.66 -21.64 -6.69
CA VAL A 109 -8.49 -20.98 -6.08
C VAL A 109 -8.46 -19.48 -6.39
N ALA A 110 -8.79 -19.08 -7.63
CA ALA A 110 -8.84 -17.68 -8.02
C ALA A 110 -9.93 -16.89 -7.27
N ILE A 111 -11.11 -17.50 -7.08
CA ILE A 111 -12.21 -16.90 -6.30
C ILE A 111 -11.80 -16.76 -4.83
N CYS A 112 -11.27 -17.81 -4.21
CA CYS A 112 -10.82 -17.77 -2.81
C CYS A 112 -9.73 -16.68 -2.63
N ARG A 113 -8.73 -16.66 -3.50
CA ARG A 113 -7.70 -15.62 -3.49
C ARG A 113 -8.31 -14.22 -3.60
N GLY A 114 -9.25 -14.02 -4.53
CA GLY A 114 -9.93 -12.74 -4.73
C GLY A 114 -10.66 -12.27 -3.48
N LEU A 115 -11.40 -13.15 -2.81
CA LEU A 115 -12.14 -12.85 -1.57
C LEU A 115 -11.19 -12.44 -0.44
N PHE A 116 -10.13 -13.18 -0.21
CA PHE A 116 -9.15 -12.85 0.84
C PHE A 116 -8.34 -11.59 0.51
N THR A 117 -8.04 -11.34 -0.76
CA THR A 117 -7.42 -10.11 -1.24
C THR A 117 -8.34 -8.91 -0.98
N MET A 118 -9.62 -9.02 -1.29
CA MET A 118 -10.62 -7.99 -1.00
C MET A 118 -10.72 -7.74 0.51
N LEU A 119 -10.76 -8.79 1.31
CA LEU A 119 -10.88 -8.69 2.77
C LEU A 119 -9.70 -7.95 3.40
N HIS A 120 -8.46 -8.33 3.07
CA HIS A 120 -7.29 -7.67 3.66
C HIS A 120 -7.14 -6.21 3.19
N ASN A 121 -7.46 -5.91 1.91
CA ASN A 121 -7.45 -4.53 1.40
C ASN A 121 -8.50 -3.68 2.13
N TYR A 122 -9.71 -4.21 2.31
CA TYR A 122 -10.78 -3.51 3.04
C TYR A 122 -10.39 -3.23 4.49
N LEU A 123 -9.83 -4.22 5.19
CA LEU A 123 -9.41 -4.04 6.58
C LEU A 123 -8.23 -3.05 6.69
N GLY A 124 -7.27 -3.11 5.78
CA GLY A 124 -6.14 -2.18 5.73
C GLY A 124 -6.59 -0.74 5.52
N GLU A 125 -7.50 -0.52 4.56
CA GLU A 125 -8.11 0.79 4.31
C GLU A 125 -8.92 1.28 5.53
N ALA A 126 -9.74 0.43 6.12
CA ALA A 126 -10.55 0.78 7.29
C ALA A 126 -9.69 1.21 8.49
N ILE A 127 -8.59 0.51 8.75
CA ILE A 127 -7.62 0.87 9.81
C ILE A 127 -6.95 2.21 9.46
N GLY A 128 -6.48 2.36 8.22
CA GLY A 128 -5.83 3.58 7.73
C GLY A 128 -6.73 4.81 7.87
N GLN A 129 -8.00 4.70 7.48
CA GLN A 129 -8.99 5.78 7.58
C GLN A 129 -9.30 6.16 9.03
N ARG A 130 -9.43 5.19 9.92
CA ARG A 130 -9.66 5.47 11.35
C ARG A 130 -8.51 6.21 12.00
N ILE A 131 -7.28 5.80 11.70
CA ILE A 131 -6.08 6.48 12.21
C ILE A 131 -5.97 7.88 11.62
N ALA A 132 -6.20 8.04 10.31
CA ALA A 132 -6.21 9.35 9.68
C ALA A 132 -7.28 10.27 10.27
N TYR A 133 -8.45 9.75 10.60
CA TYR A 133 -9.49 10.52 11.28
C TYR A 133 -9.05 11.02 12.65
N GLN A 134 -8.45 10.15 13.48
CA GLN A 134 -7.93 10.54 14.79
C GLN A 134 -6.82 11.60 14.66
N LEU A 135 -5.89 11.40 13.72
CA LEU A 135 -4.80 12.35 13.49
C LEU A 135 -5.32 13.72 13.03
N ARG A 136 -6.39 13.75 12.21
CA ARG A 136 -7.02 15.04 11.81
C ARG A 136 -7.64 15.76 12.99
N LEU A 137 -8.32 15.05 13.89
CA LEU A 137 -8.88 15.66 15.10
C LEU A 137 -7.79 16.20 16.02
N ASP A 138 -6.74 15.40 16.30
CA ASP A 138 -5.61 15.80 17.13
C ASP A 138 -4.84 16.99 16.52
N TYR A 139 -4.71 17.00 15.19
CA TYR A 139 -4.06 18.10 14.46
C TYR A 139 -4.88 19.38 14.57
N PHE A 140 -6.17 19.31 14.35
CA PHE A 140 -7.07 20.46 14.44
C PHE A 140 -7.13 21.02 15.87
N GLU A 141 -7.22 20.17 16.88
CA GLU A 141 -7.17 20.58 18.28
C GLU A 141 -5.86 21.30 18.63
N LYS A 142 -4.73 20.80 18.14
CA LYS A 142 -3.44 21.46 18.33
C LYS A 142 -3.36 22.81 17.64
N LEU A 143 -3.88 22.93 16.42
CA LEU A 143 -3.92 24.20 15.70
C LEU A 143 -4.73 25.26 16.47
N GLN A 144 -5.86 24.88 17.06
CA GLN A 144 -6.69 25.81 17.84
C GLN A 144 -6.01 26.29 19.15
N ARG A 145 -5.08 25.48 19.68
CA ARG A 145 -4.32 25.83 20.89
C ARG A 145 -3.09 26.69 20.62
N LEU A 146 -2.74 26.95 19.37
CA LEU A 146 -1.63 27.83 19.02
C LEU A 146 -1.99 29.31 19.25
N SER A 147 -0.98 30.11 19.64
CA SER A 147 -1.17 31.54 19.91
C SER A 147 -1.48 32.31 18.62
N PHE A 148 -2.20 33.42 18.74
CA PHE A 148 -2.47 34.36 17.64
C PHE A 148 -1.20 34.82 16.95
N SER A 149 -0.14 35.09 17.73
CA SER A 149 1.19 35.49 17.22
C SER A 149 1.84 34.47 16.28
N TYR A 150 1.47 33.18 16.39
CA TYR A 150 1.91 32.13 15.46
C TYR A 150 1.11 32.16 14.15
N HIS A 151 -0.20 32.39 14.24
CA HIS A 151 -1.09 32.49 13.08
C HIS A 151 -0.79 33.72 12.22
N ASP A 152 -0.29 34.79 12.82
CA ASP A 152 0.13 36.00 12.09
C ASP A 152 1.41 35.78 11.26
N LYS A 153 2.27 34.83 11.66
CA LYS A 153 3.54 34.53 10.98
C LYS A 153 3.42 33.45 9.92
N VAL A 154 2.46 32.57 10.04
CA VAL A 154 2.29 31.42 9.15
C VAL A 154 0.87 31.42 8.59
N HIS A 155 0.77 31.40 7.26
CA HIS A 155 -0.53 31.36 6.60
C HIS A 155 -1.29 30.09 7.01
N SER A 156 -2.43 30.23 7.66
CA SER A 156 -3.24 29.14 8.17
C SER A 156 -3.63 28.12 7.09
N GLY A 157 -3.81 28.56 5.84
CA GLY A 157 -4.08 27.71 4.70
C GLY A 157 -2.92 26.78 4.35
N ASP A 158 -1.65 27.25 4.44
CA ASP A 158 -0.47 26.43 4.18
C ASP A 158 -0.28 25.35 5.26
N LEU A 159 -0.47 25.71 6.53
CA LEU A 159 -0.48 24.75 7.64
C LEU A 159 -1.52 23.66 7.45
N MET A 160 -2.76 24.03 7.11
CA MET A 160 -3.83 23.06 6.88
C MET A 160 -3.48 22.12 5.72
N THR A 161 -3.01 22.65 4.60
CA THR A 161 -2.68 21.83 3.42
C THR A 161 -1.54 20.86 3.71
N ARG A 162 -0.47 21.30 4.34
CA ARG A 162 0.67 20.45 4.73
C ARG A 162 0.26 19.37 5.72
N GLY A 163 -0.48 19.76 6.77
CA GLY A 163 -0.94 18.79 7.75
C GLY A 163 -1.87 17.71 7.17
N MET A 164 -2.76 18.08 6.24
CA MET A 164 -3.61 17.12 5.56
C MET A 164 -2.83 16.19 4.64
N LEU A 165 -1.81 16.69 3.92
CA LEU A 165 -0.94 15.88 3.07
C LEU A 165 -0.10 14.89 3.89
N ASP A 166 0.43 15.32 5.04
CA ASP A 166 1.21 14.46 5.94
C ASP A 166 0.34 13.35 6.54
N ILE A 167 -0.88 13.66 6.97
CA ILE A 167 -1.84 12.67 7.47
C ILE A 167 -2.22 11.66 6.38
N GLU A 168 -2.41 12.13 5.15
CA GLU A 168 -2.67 11.25 4.01
C GLU A 168 -1.46 10.34 3.70
N GLY A 169 -0.24 10.85 3.87
CA GLY A 169 0.99 10.05 3.80
C GLY A 169 1.03 8.93 4.84
N VAL A 170 0.66 9.24 6.09
CA VAL A 170 0.54 8.23 7.17
C VAL A 170 -0.52 7.17 6.83
N ARG A 171 -1.69 7.58 6.33
CA ARG A 171 -2.74 6.66 5.90
C ARG A 171 -2.24 5.66 4.86
N ARG A 172 -1.63 6.18 3.79
CA ARG A 172 -1.06 5.32 2.71
C ARG A 172 0.04 4.40 3.21
N PHE A 173 0.85 4.86 4.17
CA PHE A 173 1.87 4.02 4.77
C PHE A 173 1.26 2.85 5.55
N ILE A 174 0.18 3.05 6.28
CA ILE A 174 -0.52 1.97 7.01
C ILE A 174 -1.12 0.97 6.01
N GLU A 175 -1.79 1.45 4.98
CA GLU A 175 -2.46 0.64 3.97
C GLU A 175 -1.47 -0.20 3.15
N HIS A 176 -0.41 0.43 2.63
CA HIS A 176 0.51 -0.20 1.68
C HIS A 176 1.87 -0.56 2.29
N GLY A 177 2.31 0.19 3.29
CA GLY A 177 3.65 0.04 3.87
C GLY A 177 3.76 -1.09 4.90
N ILE A 178 2.65 -1.57 5.46
CA ILE A 178 2.64 -2.65 6.45
C ILE A 178 2.21 -3.98 5.81
N LEU A 179 1.04 -4.02 5.17
CA LEU A 179 0.46 -5.28 4.67
C LEU A 179 1.15 -5.81 3.41
N ARG A 180 1.56 -4.95 2.48
CA ARG A 180 2.23 -5.38 1.24
C ARG A 180 3.61 -6.01 1.43
N PRO A 181 4.51 -5.47 2.27
CA PRO A 181 5.78 -6.14 2.55
C PRO A 181 5.61 -7.51 3.20
N ILE A 182 4.60 -7.71 4.05
CA ILE A 182 4.28 -9.02 4.64
C ILE A 182 3.96 -10.02 3.52
N LEU A 183 3.08 -9.64 2.59
CA LEU A 183 2.75 -10.48 1.43
C LEU A 183 4.00 -10.81 0.60
N LEU A 184 4.87 -9.84 0.33
CA LEU A 184 6.10 -10.02 -0.42
C LEU A 184 7.05 -11.00 0.27
N VAL A 185 7.25 -10.86 1.57
CA VAL A 185 8.09 -11.78 2.37
C VAL A 185 7.55 -13.21 2.31
N ILE A 186 6.23 -13.40 2.41
CA ILE A 186 5.59 -14.72 2.28
C ILE A 186 5.83 -15.29 0.89
N LEU A 187 5.59 -14.51 -0.17
CA LEU A 187 5.75 -14.97 -1.55
C LEU A 187 7.21 -15.37 -1.85
N VAL A 188 8.16 -14.53 -1.45
CA VAL A 188 9.58 -14.82 -1.68
C VAL A 188 10.05 -15.98 -0.81
N GLY A 189 9.70 -16.01 0.47
CA GLY A 189 10.14 -17.05 1.41
C GLY A 189 9.59 -18.43 1.07
N VAL A 190 8.28 -18.52 0.85
CA VAL A 190 7.63 -19.81 0.51
C VAL A 190 7.97 -20.21 -0.92
N GLY A 191 8.02 -19.27 -1.87
CA GLY A 191 8.42 -19.54 -3.25
C GLY A 191 9.85 -20.08 -3.34
N ALA A 192 10.80 -19.48 -2.63
CA ALA A 192 12.19 -19.97 -2.56
C ALA A 192 12.26 -21.36 -1.91
N TYR A 193 11.53 -21.59 -0.83
CA TYR A 193 11.47 -22.89 -0.17
C TYR A 193 10.94 -24.00 -1.10
N LEU A 194 9.87 -23.71 -1.85
CA LEU A 194 9.31 -24.66 -2.82
C LEU A 194 10.25 -24.91 -3.99
N TYR A 195 10.98 -23.89 -4.45
CA TYR A 195 11.97 -24.05 -5.52
C TYR A 195 13.14 -24.92 -5.08
N MET A 196 13.71 -24.67 -3.90
CA MET A 196 14.83 -25.47 -3.35
C MET A 196 14.41 -26.90 -3.00
N GLY A 197 13.14 -27.16 -2.69
CA GLY A 197 12.62 -28.48 -2.39
C GLY A 197 12.33 -29.36 -3.63
N ASN A 198 12.28 -28.76 -4.83
CA ASN A 198 12.05 -29.50 -6.08
C ASN A 198 13.33 -29.87 -6.84
N ASP A 199 14.51 -29.49 -6.33
CA ASP A 199 15.81 -29.81 -6.95
C ASP A 199 16.42 -31.14 -6.42
N VAL A 200 15.58 -32.08 -5.90
CA VAL A 200 16.01 -33.42 -5.48
C VAL A 200 15.28 -34.48 -6.29
#